data_a62acedb387ce79358d9bcd383076fbb
#
_entry.id   a62acedb387ce79358d9bcd383076fbb
#
_cell.length_a   1.000
_cell.length_b   1.000
_cell.length_c   1.000
_cell.angle_alpha   90.00
_cell.angle_beta   90.00
_cell.angle_gamma   90.00
#
_symmetry.space_group_name_H-M   'P 1'
#
loop_
_entity.id
_entity.type
_entity.pdbx_description
1 polymer ?
#
loop_
_entity_poly.entity_id
_entity_poly.type
_entity_poly.pdbx_seq_one_letter_code
_entity_poly.pdbx_strand_id
1 'polypeptide(L)'
;MFGAATFHAAMAEVVVGSMVLATLCAVGCAIAAIFPNIAGGRLSSERIMVTMDKASIAGALLGLVFMPIAALSGSFAADNVVNNALLYNKFVYTGLAFGFWASFVIGRVRLGPGVWQHRSLSALQGATAAMALLMTTMASSIGGKLVRGESLFDIMPIWLPSDSTTVLNPI
;
A
#
# COMPACT_ATOMS: atom_id res chain seq x y z
N MET A 1 -8.51 -22.47 -18.82
CA MET A 1 -9.28 -21.25 -18.43
C MET A 1 -8.71 -20.77 -17.12
N PHE A 2 -8.24 -19.54 -17.04
CA PHE A 2 -7.84 -18.94 -15.75
C PHE A 2 -9.11 -18.69 -14.93
N GLY A 3 -9.19 -19.28 -13.73
CA GLY A 3 -10.32 -19.04 -12.83
C GLY A 3 -10.28 -17.61 -12.26
N ALA A 4 -11.44 -17.10 -11.78
CA ALA A 4 -11.55 -15.77 -11.16
C ALA A 4 -10.56 -15.58 -9.99
N ALA A 5 -10.33 -16.63 -9.21
CA ALA A 5 -9.37 -16.61 -8.10
C ALA A 5 -7.92 -16.42 -8.57
N THR A 6 -7.52 -17.08 -9.66
CA THR A 6 -6.15 -16.92 -10.23
C THR A 6 -5.95 -15.52 -10.79
N PHE A 7 -6.96 -14.97 -11.48
CA PHE A 7 -6.92 -13.60 -11.98
C PHE A 7 -6.81 -12.59 -10.82
N HIS A 8 -7.62 -12.78 -9.76
CA HIS A 8 -7.55 -11.93 -8.58
C HIS A 8 -6.16 -11.97 -7.92
N ALA A 9 -5.58 -13.16 -7.76
CA ALA A 9 -4.26 -13.32 -7.18
C ALA A 9 -3.21 -12.54 -7.98
N ALA A 10 -3.19 -12.68 -9.30
CA ALA A 10 -2.26 -11.95 -10.16
C ALA A 10 -2.43 -10.42 -10.04
N MET A 11 -3.66 -9.91 -10.02
CA MET A 11 -3.92 -8.48 -9.83
C MET A 11 -3.47 -7.98 -8.46
N ALA A 12 -3.69 -8.76 -7.41
CA ALA A 12 -3.26 -8.44 -6.05
C ALA A 12 -1.72 -8.38 -5.94
N GLU A 13 -1.01 -9.30 -6.57
CA GLU A 13 0.46 -9.30 -6.62
C GLU A 13 1.02 -8.06 -7.33
N VAL A 14 0.43 -7.65 -8.44
CA VAL A 14 0.80 -6.40 -9.13
C VAL A 14 0.60 -5.20 -8.23
N VAL A 15 -0.53 -5.11 -7.52
CA VAL A 15 -0.80 -4.02 -6.58
C VAL A 15 0.24 -4.01 -5.47
N VAL A 16 0.43 -5.12 -4.76
CA VAL A 16 1.36 -5.19 -3.63
C VAL A 16 2.79 -4.89 -4.07
N GLY A 17 3.26 -5.51 -5.14
CA GLY A 17 4.63 -5.31 -5.65
C GLY A 17 4.89 -3.85 -6.05
N SER A 18 3.96 -3.22 -6.77
CA SER A 18 4.08 -1.82 -7.18
C SER A 18 4.05 -0.86 -5.99
N MET A 19 3.21 -1.13 -4.99
CA MET A 19 3.09 -0.31 -3.77
C MET A 19 4.32 -0.45 -2.86
N VAL A 20 4.88 -1.65 -2.72
CA VAL A 20 6.15 -1.86 -2.01
C VAL A 20 7.27 -1.06 -2.66
N LEU A 21 7.43 -1.16 -3.99
CA LEU A 21 8.43 -0.40 -4.72
C LEU A 21 8.23 1.11 -4.53
N ALA A 22 7.00 1.60 -4.67
CA ALA A 22 6.65 3.01 -4.49
C ALA A 22 7.02 3.50 -3.08
N THR A 23 6.70 2.71 -2.04
CA THR A 23 7.02 3.06 -0.65
C THR A 23 8.52 3.10 -0.40
N LEU A 24 9.25 2.08 -0.82
CA LEU A 24 10.71 2.03 -0.64
C LEU A 24 11.38 3.25 -1.29
N CYS A 25 10.96 3.61 -2.49
CA CYS A 25 11.48 4.79 -3.18
C CYS A 25 11.07 6.10 -2.48
N ALA A 26 9.80 6.26 -2.08
CA ALA A 26 9.33 7.47 -1.41
C ALA A 26 9.97 7.66 -0.03
N VAL A 27 10.06 6.60 0.76
CA VAL A 27 10.71 6.63 2.09
C VAL A 27 12.21 6.87 1.94
N GLY A 28 12.85 6.25 0.94
CA GLY A 28 14.25 6.51 0.61
C GLY A 28 14.51 7.97 0.27
N CYS A 29 13.67 8.60 -0.55
CA CYS A 29 13.72 10.04 -0.82
C CYS A 29 13.54 10.88 0.45
N ALA A 30 12.56 10.51 1.30
CA ALA A 30 12.32 11.22 2.56
C ALA A 30 13.51 11.11 3.52
N ILE A 31 14.08 9.92 3.68
CA ILE A 31 15.28 9.72 4.52
C ILE A 31 16.45 10.53 4.00
N ALA A 32 16.70 10.51 2.68
CA ALA A 32 17.79 11.29 2.08
C ALA A 32 17.61 12.79 2.27
N ALA A 33 16.37 13.30 2.20
CA ALA A 33 16.02 14.69 2.40
C ALA A 33 16.13 15.14 3.87
N ILE A 34 15.71 14.28 4.81
CA ILE A 34 15.68 14.60 6.25
C ILE A 34 17.05 14.39 6.88
N PHE A 35 17.73 13.33 6.51
CA PHE A 35 18.99 12.88 7.11
C PHE A 35 20.10 12.71 6.06
N PRO A 36 20.55 13.81 5.40
CA PRO A 36 21.54 13.72 4.31
C PRO A 36 22.87 13.10 4.76
N ASN A 37 23.25 13.27 6.03
CA ASN A 37 24.48 12.71 6.59
C ASN A 37 24.40 11.18 6.84
N ILE A 38 23.20 10.65 7.13
CA ILE A 38 22.97 9.20 7.39
C ILE A 38 22.80 8.47 6.07
N ALA A 39 22.13 9.08 5.10
CA ALA A 39 21.86 8.50 3.80
C ALA A 39 23.13 8.17 2.98
N GLY A 40 24.28 8.68 3.41
CA GLY A 40 25.54 8.58 2.66
C GLY A 40 25.44 9.31 1.32
N GLY A 41 26.56 9.79 0.80
CA GLY A 41 26.58 10.60 -0.42
C GLY A 41 25.98 9.94 -1.68
N ARG A 42 25.78 8.61 -1.67
CA ARG A 42 25.19 7.88 -2.81
C ARG A 42 23.67 8.08 -2.89
N LEU A 43 22.92 7.89 -1.80
CA LEU A 43 21.46 8.08 -1.81
C LEU A 43 21.04 9.54 -1.97
N SER A 44 21.90 10.48 -1.53
CA SER A 44 21.68 11.92 -1.68
C SER A 44 22.09 12.44 -3.05
N SER A 45 22.61 11.59 -3.95
CA SER A 45 22.95 12.05 -5.29
C SER A 45 21.68 12.42 -6.06
N GLU A 46 21.69 13.55 -6.74
CA GLU A 46 20.54 14.08 -7.49
C GLU A 46 19.96 13.05 -8.46
N ARG A 47 20.82 12.31 -9.16
CA ARG A 47 20.42 11.27 -10.12
C ARG A 47 19.61 10.15 -9.45
N ILE A 48 20.03 9.68 -8.27
CA ILE A 48 19.35 8.61 -7.54
C ILE A 48 18.03 9.14 -6.99
N MET A 49 18.02 10.33 -6.40
CA MET A 49 16.80 10.96 -5.88
C MET A 49 15.74 11.13 -6.99
N VAL A 50 16.11 11.63 -8.16
CA VAL A 50 15.20 11.77 -9.31
C VAL A 50 14.68 10.41 -9.78
N THR A 51 15.52 9.38 -9.80
CA THR A 51 15.10 8.04 -10.22
C THR A 51 14.13 7.44 -9.22
N MET A 52 14.44 7.50 -7.93
CA MET A 52 13.57 7.01 -6.86
C MET A 52 12.22 7.75 -6.83
N ASP A 53 12.25 9.07 -7.01
CA ASP A 53 11.06 9.89 -7.07
C ASP A 53 10.14 9.47 -8.24
N LYS A 54 10.69 9.33 -9.44
CA LYS A 54 9.93 8.83 -10.60
C LYS A 54 9.39 7.41 -10.39
N ALA A 55 10.20 6.53 -9.82
CA ALA A 55 9.79 5.15 -9.52
C ALA A 55 8.67 5.12 -8.47
N SER A 56 8.71 6.00 -7.46
CA SER A 56 7.66 6.08 -6.44
C SER A 56 6.31 6.50 -7.04
N ILE A 57 6.30 7.50 -7.92
CA ILE A 57 5.07 7.93 -8.59
C ILE A 57 4.56 6.85 -9.55
N ALA A 58 5.44 6.28 -10.37
CA ALA A 58 5.06 5.25 -11.33
C ALA A 58 4.47 4.02 -10.63
N GLY A 59 5.11 3.55 -9.56
CA GLY A 59 4.60 2.43 -8.75
C GLY A 59 3.27 2.75 -8.08
N ALA A 60 3.13 3.96 -7.50
CA ALA A 60 1.88 4.39 -6.88
C ALA A 60 0.72 4.50 -7.89
N LEU A 61 0.97 5.06 -9.08
CA LEU A 61 -0.04 5.14 -10.15
C LEU A 61 -0.44 3.75 -10.64
N LEU A 62 0.53 2.86 -10.86
CA LEU A 62 0.25 1.50 -11.27
C LEU A 62 -0.62 0.78 -10.21
N GLY A 63 -0.24 0.87 -8.94
CA GLY A 63 -1.01 0.29 -7.86
C GLY A 63 -2.42 0.88 -7.74
N LEU A 64 -2.59 2.20 -7.90
CA LEU A 64 -3.90 2.84 -7.87
C LEU A 64 -4.81 2.39 -9.01
N VAL A 65 -4.27 2.16 -10.21
CA VAL A 65 -5.05 1.66 -11.35
C VAL A 65 -5.47 0.20 -11.13
N PHE A 66 -4.58 -0.65 -10.63
CA PHE A 66 -4.87 -2.07 -10.45
C PHE A 66 -5.63 -2.39 -9.15
N MET A 67 -5.60 -1.51 -8.14
CA MET A 67 -6.28 -1.75 -6.86
C MET A 67 -7.81 -1.92 -6.99
N PRO A 68 -8.56 -1.07 -7.74
CA PRO A 68 -9.97 -1.31 -7.99
C PRO A 68 -10.23 -2.63 -8.74
N ILE A 69 -9.39 -2.98 -9.69
CA ILE A 69 -9.50 -4.23 -10.45
C ILE A 69 -9.31 -5.43 -9.52
N ALA A 70 -8.30 -5.38 -8.65
CA ALA A 70 -8.06 -6.40 -7.65
C ALA A 70 -9.22 -6.49 -6.63
N ALA A 71 -9.78 -5.37 -6.20
CA ALA A 71 -10.92 -5.34 -5.28
C ALA A 71 -12.16 -5.98 -5.92
N LEU A 72 -12.50 -5.59 -7.14
CA LEU A 72 -13.65 -6.14 -7.88
C LEU A 72 -13.48 -7.62 -8.16
N SER A 73 -12.32 -8.04 -8.69
CA SER A 73 -12.05 -9.46 -8.96
C SER A 73 -12.08 -10.32 -7.70
N GLY A 74 -11.63 -9.77 -6.56
CA GLY A 74 -11.72 -10.43 -5.26
C GLY A 74 -13.15 -10.61 -4.78
N SER A 75 -14.02 -9.64 -5.04
CA SER A 75 -15.46 -9.75 -4.72
C SER A 75 -16.14 -10.86 -5.52
N PHE A 76 -15.79 -11.01 -6.80
CA PHE A 76 -16.33 -12.09 -7.63
C PHE A 76 -15.76 -13.47 -7.28
N ALA A 77 -14.57 -13.52 -6.68
CA ALA A 77 -13.95 -14.78 -6.25
C ALA A 77 -14.36 -15.22 -4.84
N ALA A 78 -15.02 -14.36 -4.07
CA ALA A 78 -15.43 -14.65 -2.71
C ALA A 78 -16.87 -15.15 -2.65
N ASP A 79 -17.08 -16.24 -1.90
CA ASP A 79 -18.42 -16.72 -1.55
C ASP A 79 -19.01 -15.87 -0.42
N ASN A 80 -20.32 -15.59 -0.49
CA ASN A 80 -21.08 -14.88 0.56
C ASN A 80 -20.54 -13.49 0.97
N VAL A 81 -20.44 -12.60 0.00
CA VAL A 81 -19.90 -11.23 0.18
C VAL A 81 -20.66 -10.45 1.28
N VAL A 82 -21.98 -10.63 1.38
CA VAL A 82 -22.86 -9.79 2.20
C VAL A 82 -22.73 -10.02 3.71
N ASN A 83 -22.35 -11.23 4.13
CA ASN A 83 -22.30 -11.62 5.55
C ASN A 83 -20.87 -11.95 6.03
N ASN A 84 -19.85 -11.51 5.31
CA ASN A 84 -18.46 -11.82 5.63
C ASN A 84 -17.75 -10.60 6.23
N ALA A 85 -17.63 -10.55 7.57
CA ALA A 85 -16.99 -9.47 8.30
C ALA A 85 -15.52 -9.24 7.88
N LEU A 86 -14.79 -10.32 7.57
CA LEU A 86 -13.41 -10.22 7.09
C LEU A 86 -13.33 -9.53 5.73
N LEU A 87 -14.27 -9.84 4.83
CA LEU A 87 -14.31 -9.20 3.52
C LEU A 87 -14.66 -7.71 3.63
N TYR A 88 -15.58 -7.36 4.53
CA TYR A 88 -15.91 -5.96 4.81
C TYR A 88 -14.68 -5.18 5.29
N ASN A 89 -13.94 -5.73 6.26
CA ASN A 89 -12.71 -5.10 6.73
C ASN A 89 -11.65 -4.98 5.64
N LYS A 90 -11.53 -6.00 4.78
CA LYS A 90 -10.65 -5.92 3.62
C LYS A 90 -10.99 -4.72 2.74
N PHE A 91 -12.28 -4.46 2.48
CA PHE A 91 -12.72 -3.29 1.72
C PHE A 91 -12.38 -1.97 2.42
N VAL A 92 -12.56 -1.89 3.74
CA VAL A 92 -12.20 -0.69 4.51
C VAL A 92 -10.70 -0.41 4.40
N TYR A 93 -9.84 -1.40 4.66
CA TYR A 93 -8.39 -1.21 4.54
C TYR A 93 -7.94 -0.94 3.11
N THR A 94 -8.57 -1.55 2.11
CA THR A 94 -8.31 -1.25 0.69
C THR A 94 -8.70 0.20 0.36
N GLY A 95 -9.85 0.67 0.84
CA GLY A 95 -10.29 2.05 0.66
C GLY A 95 -9.36 3.06 1.33
N LEU A 96 -8.91 2.78 2.55
CA LEU A 96 -7.91 3.60 3.25
C LEU A 96 -6.57 3.61 2.51
N ALA A 97 -6.09 2.45 2.06
CA ALA A 97 -4.87 2.34 1.25
C ALA A 97 -4.99 3.19 -0.03
N PHE A 98 -6.12 3.06 -0.74
CA PHE A 98 -6.39 3.87 -1.94
C PHE A 98 -6.37 5.36 -1.64
N GLY A 99 -7.01 5.80 -0.55
CA GLY A 99 -7.04 7.20 -0.12
C GLY A 99 -5.64 7.74 0.19
N PHE A 100 -4.82 7.00 0.92
CA PHE A 100 -3.45 7.40 1.22
C PHE A 100 -2.57 7.44 -0.05
N TRP A 101 -2.67 6.44 -0.94
CA TRP A 101 -1.93 6.44 -2.20
C TRP A 101 -2.35 7.57 -3.13
N ALA A 102 -3.67 7.85 -3.22
CA ALA A 102 -4.18 8.99 -4.00
C ALA A 102 -3.67 10.30 -3.41
N SER A 103 -3.67 10.45 -2.09
CA SER A 103 -3.13 11.63 -1.39
C SER A 103 -1.63 11.81 -1.67
N PHE A 104 -0.85 10.72 -1.64
CA PHE A 104 0.56 10.73 -1.99
C PHE A 104 0.77 11.23 -3.42
N VAL A 105 0.06 10.67 -4.40
CA VAL A 105 0.20 11.05 -5.81
C VAL A 105 -0.25 12.49 -6.04
N ILE A 106 -1.40 12.90 -5.51
CA ILE A 106 -1.92 14.26 -5.65
C ILE A 106 -0.94 15.26 -5.03
N GLY A 107 -0.48 14.99 -3.82
CA GLY A 107 0.52 15.83 -3.14
C GLY A 107 1.79 15.96 -3.97
N ARG A 108 2.29 14.85 -4.49
CA ARG A 108 3.50 14.83 -5.29
C ARG A 108 3.35 15.55 -6.63
N VAL A 109 2.21 15.41 -7.31
CA VAL A 109 1.92 16.11 -8.57
C VAL A 109 1.80 17.61 -8.34
N ARG A 110 1.13 18.04 -7.26
CA ARG A 110 0.93 19.46 -6.97
C ARG A 110 2.19 20.17 -6.49
N LEU A 111 2.98 19.53 -5.64
CA LEU A 111 4.18 20.12 -5.04
C LEU A 111 5.42 20.01 -5.94
N GLY A 112 5.37 19.13 -6.93
CA GLY A 112 6.50 18.90 -7.83
C GLY A 112 7.71 18.25 -7.14
N PRO A 113 8.87 18.11 -7.84
CA PRO A 113 10.08 17.49 -7.29
C PRO A 113 10.68 18.28 -6.11
N GLY A 114 10.34 19.55 -5.98
CA GLY A 114 10.77 20.41 -4.85
C GLY A 114 10.27 19.93 -3.48
N VAL A 115 9.32 19.02 -3.41
CA VAL A 115 8.85 18.44 -2.15
C VAL A 115 9.98 17.86 -1.32
N TRP A 116 10.99 17.28 -1.95
CA TRP A 116 12.14 16.67 -1.29
C TRP A 116 13.19 17.66 -0.80
N GLN A 117 13.04 18.95 -1.12
CA GLN A 117 13.90 20.02 -0.62
C GLN A 117 13.43 20.55 0.75
N HIS A 118 12.21 20.22 1.17
CA HIS A 118 11.61 20.65 2.43
C HIS A 118 11.41 19.48 3.39
N ARG A 119 12.13 19.47 4.51
CA ARG A 119 12.10 18.37 5.49
C ARG A 119 10.70 17.96 5.95
N SER A 120 9.84 18.94 6.24
CA SER A 120 8.46 18.68 6.70
C SER A 120 7.60 18.05 5.61
N LEU A 121 7.70 18.52 4.37
CA LEU A 121 6.96 17.95 3.23
C LEU A 121 7.49 16.57 2.87
N SER A 122 8.80 16.35 2.93
CA SER A 122 9.43 15.04 2.74
C SER A 122 8.95 14.04 3.78
N ALA A 123 8.91 14.45 5.05
CA ALA A 123 8.41 13.61 6.14
C ALA A 123 6.94 13.25 5.93
N LEU A 124 6.11 14.23 5.56
CA LEU A 124 4.69 14.00 5.28
C LEU A 124 4.48 13.02 4.13
N GLN A 125 5.20 13.20 3.02
CA GLN A 125 5.11 12.32 1.85
C GLN A 125 5.60 10.91 2.16
N GLY A 126 6.74 10.77 2.85
CA GLY A 126 7.26 9.48 3.29
C GLY A 126 6.31 8.77 4.24
N ALA A 127 5.75 9.48 5.22
CA ALA A 127 4.76 8.95 6.16
C ALA A 127 3.48 8.53 5.46
N THR A 128 2.98 9.32 4.50
CA THR A 128 1.79 8.99 3.71
C THR A 128 2.00 7.70 2.92
N ALA A 129 3.15 7.53 2.26
CA ALA A 129 3.48 6.31 1.54
C ALA A 129 3.63 5.10 2.47
N ALA A 130 4.26 5.27 3.64
CA ALA A 130 4.40 4.22 4.64
C ALA A 130 3.03 3.79 5.20
N MET A 131 2.14 4.74 5.52
CA MET A 131 0.79 4.46 5.98
C MET A 131 -0.04 3.76 4.91
N ALA A 132 0.08 4.18 3.65
CA ALA A 132 -0.57 3.55 2.51
C ALA A 132 -0.14 2.09 2.36
N LEU A 133 1.16 1.80 2.49
CA LEU A 133 1.67 0.42 2.46
C LEU A 133 1.14 -0.39 3.66
N LEU A 134 1.12 0.19 4.86
CA LEU A 134 0.57 -0.48 6.04
C LEU A 134 -0.89 -0.89 5.80
N MET A 135 -1.74 0.00 5.29
CA MET A 135 -3.13 -0.32 4.97
C MET A 135 -3.24 -1.38 3.86
N THR A 136 -2.36 -1.32 2.85
CA THR A 136 -2.29 -2.34 1.79
C THR A 136 -1.91 -3.71 2.37
N THR A 137 -0.94 -3.76 3.29
CA THR A 137 -0.50 -4.99 3.96
C THR A 137 -1.62 -5.58 4.82
N MET A 138 -2.38 -4.74 5.53
CA MET A 138 -3.56 -5.15 6.29
C MET A 138 -4.61 -5.81 5.38
N ALA A 139 -4.96 -5.15 4.27
CA ALA A 139 -5.92 -5.68 3.29
C ALA A 139 -5.44 -7.00 2.68
N SER A 140 -4.14 -7.12 2.39
CA SER A 140 -3.54 -8.34 1.82
C SER A 140 -3.52 -9.49 2.82
N SER A 141 -3.21 -9.20 4.09
CA SER A 141 -3.22 -10.19 5.17
C SER A 141 -4.61 -10.77 5.40
N ILE A 142 -5.65 -9.91 5.42
CA ILE A 142 -7.04 -10.38 5.50
C ILE A 142 -7.39 -11.25 4.27
N GLY A 143 -6.91 -10.89 3.09
CA GLY A 143 -7.06 -11.70 1.89
C GLY A 143 -6.41 -13.08 2.01
N GLY A 144 -5.23 -13.16 2.61
CA GLY A 144 -4.56 -14.43 2.93
C GLY A 144 -5.39 -15.29 3.87
N LYS A 145 -5.94 -14.70 4.93
CA LYS A 145 -6.80 -15.41 5.89
C LYS A 145 -8.07 -15.94 5.23
N LEU A 146 -8.72 -15.18 4.36
CA LEU A 146 -9.90 -15.61 3.62
C LEU A 146 -9.65 -16.80 2.69
N VAL A 147 -8.46 -16.90 2.10
CA VAL A 147 -8.15 -17.95 1.11
C VAL A 147 -7.44 -19.15 1.73
N ARG A 148 -6.54 -18.94 2.69
CA ARG A 148 -5.67 -20.00 3.26
C ARG A 148 -5.99 -20.34 4.71
N GLY A 149 -6.85 -19.57 5.37
CA GLY A 149 -7.10 -19.69 6.81
C GLY A 149 -6.00 -19.06 7.70
N GLU A 150 -4.90 -18.63 7.12
CA GLU A 150 -3.74 -18.05 7.82
C GLU A 150 -3.46 -16.63 7.36
N SER A 151 -3.01 -15.79 8.27
CA SER A 151 -2.67 -14.38 8.04
C SER A 151 -1.21 -14.13 8.41
N LEU A 152 -0.59 -13.14 7.77
CA LEU A 152 0.73 -12.67 8.15
C LEU A 152 0.81 -12.25 9.62
N PHE A 153 -0.31 -11.77 10.18
CA PHE A 153 -0.39 -11.30 11.56
C PHE A 153 -0.60 -12.43 12.57
N ASP A 154 -0.96 -13.64 12.14
CA ASP A 154 -1.02 -14.81 13.02
C ASP A 154 0.39 -15.23 13.48
N ILE A 155 1.43 -14.85 12.73
CA ILE A 155 2.85 -15.12 13.03
C ILE A 155 3.46 -14.02 13.92
N MET A 156 2.91 -12.82 13.89
CA MET A 156 3.39 -11.70 14.71
C MET A 156 2.53 -11.61 15.97
N PRO A 157 3.13 -11.49 17.18
CA PRO A 157 2.37 -11.24 18.40
C PRO A 157 1.86 -9.78 18.45
N ILE A 158 1.40 -9.27 17.33
CA ILE A 158 0.74 -7.99 17.22
C ILE A 158 -0.74 -8.29 17.37
N TRP A 159 -1.33 -7.84 18.46
CA TRP A 159 -2.75 -7.94 18.82
C TRP A 159 -3.70 -7.15 17.87
N LEU A 160 -3.52 -7.34 16.59
CA LEU A 160 -4.58 -7.07 15.64
C LEU A 160 -5.53 -8.25 15.72
N PRO A 161 -6.84 -8.04 15.90
CA PRO A 161 -7.77 -9.14 16.03
C PRO A 161 -7.63 -10.08 14.82
N SER A 162 -7.03 -11.24 15.07
CA SER A 162 -6.79 -12.26 14.05
C SER A 162 -8.05 -13.04 13.70
N ASP A 163 -9.03 -12.96 14.56
CA ASP A 163 -10.35 -13.55 14.42
C ASP A 163 -11.38 -12.53 13.93
N SER A 164 -12.54 -13.01 13.62
CA SER A 164 -13.69 -12.29 13.06
C SER A 164 -14.21 -11.11 13.89
N THR A 165 -13.60 -10.86 15.05
CA THR A 165 -13.84 -9.67 15.87
C THR A 165 -13.10 -8.49 15.27
N THR A 166 -13.77 -7.77 14.48
CA THR A 166 -13.26 -6.69 13.66
C THR A 166 -13.55 -5.35 14.30
N VAL A 167 -12.76 -4.34 13.95
CA VAL A 167 -12.99 -2.94 14.32
C VAL A 167 -14.40 -2.47 13.90
N LEU A 168 -15.01 -3.17 12.96
CA LEU A 168 -16.36 -2.94 12.49
C LEU A 168 -17.08 -4.28 12.49
N ASN A 169 -17.47 -4.76 13.65
CA ASN A 169 -18.41 -5.86 13.74
C ASN A 169 -19.79 -5.27 13.38
N PRO A 170 -20.37 -5.54 12.22
CA PRO A 170 -21.76 -5.18 12.00
C PRO A 170 -22.57 -6.06 12.93
N ILE A 171 -23.18 -5.47 13.91
CA ILE A 171 -24.26 -6.08 14.72
C ILE A 171 -25.36 -6.55 13.81
#